data_12d73288cfa5f9b7f1bb98587f7144f6
#
_entry.id   12d73288cfa5f9b7f1bb98587f7144f6
#
_cell.length_a   1.000
_cell.length_b   1.000
_cell.length_c   1.000
_cell.angle_alpha   90.00
_cell.angle_beta   90.00
_cell.angle_gamma   90.00
#
_symmetry.space_group_name_H-M   'P 1'
#
loop_
_entity.id
_entity.type
_entity.pdbx_description
1 polymer ?
#
loop_
_entity_poly.entity_id
_entity_poly.type
_entity_poly.pdbx_seq_one_letter_code
_entity_poly.pdbx_strand_id
1 'polypeptide(L)'
;MLSGKRILLIIGGGIAAFKALDLIRRLRDQGADVTPVLTRAGEEFVTPLSASALAANKVYRDLFNLTDEAEMVHIELSRAADLVVVAPATADLMAKMAQGLANDLASTLLLATDKRVLVAPAMNVRMWQHPATQRNIATLKGDGILFVGPDEGAMACGEFGPGRMAEPLVIVAAVEAALMDGPLKGKRVLVTSGPTHEPIDPVRYIANRSSGAQGTAIARALAALGADVVFVTGPADVAPPLGVEVIKVQTARQMADAVSAVLPVDAGVFAAAVADWRMATEAGSKIKKDGTGALPVLEFAENPDILATVSQLKKGRPGLVIGFAAETDDVIAHATAKRQRKGCDWIMANDVSPATGIMGGSENAVTLISDDGAETWPRMSKDQVAARLAAKIAEALG
;
A
#
# COMPACT_ATOMS: atom_id res chain seq x y z
N MET A 1 -7.76 -23.06 0.85
CA MET A 1 -8.13 -23.89 -0.33
C MET A 1 -8.18 -23.02 -1.57
N LEU A 2 -7.51 -23.44 -2.65
CA LEU A 2 -7.37 -22.69 -3.91
C LEU A 2 -8.30 -23.18 -5.01
N SER A 3 -9.36 -23.92 -4.64
CA SER A 3 -10.30 -24.51 -5.61
C SER A 3 -10.91 -23.45 -6.55
N GLY A 4 -10.77 -23.66 -7.85
CA GLY A 4 -11.25 -22.77 -8.91
C GLY A 4 -10.45 -21.47 -9.10
N LYS A 5 -9.34 -21.27 -8.36
CA LYS A 5 -8.43 -20.12 -8.55
C LYS A 5 -7.45 -20.39 -9.68
N ARG A 6 -7.25 -19.40 -10.53
CA ARG A 6 -6.36 -19.45 -11.70
C ARG A 6 -5.07 -18.71 -11.40
N ILE A 7 -3.97 -19.41 -11.43
CA ILE A 7 -2.64 -18.89 -11.10
C ILE A 7 -1.78 -18.85 -12.35
N LEU A 8 -1.32 -17.68 -12.75
CA LEU A 8 -0.32 -17.51 -13.78
C LEU A 8 1.06 -17.60 -13.11
N LEU A 9 1.79 -18.69 -13.34
CA LEU A 9 3.10 -18.94 -12.72
C LEU A 9 4.24 -18.64 -13.69
N ILE A 10 4.94 -17.53 -13.47
CA ILE A 10 6.14 -17.15 -14.23
C ILE A 10 7.36 -17.77 -13.57
N ILE A 11 8.11 -18.56 -14.32
CA ILE A 11 9.30 -19.28 -13.85
C ILE A 11 10.54 -18.62 -14.43
N GLY A 12 11.29 -17.89 -13.58
CA GLY A 12 12.56 -17.28 -13.93
C GLY A 12 13.72 -18.28 -13.99
N GLY A 13 14.85 -17.83 -14.55
CA GLY A 13 16.07 -18.64 -14.64
C GLY A 13 16.79 -18.77 -13.29
N GLY A 14 17.53 -19.87 -13.14
CA GLY A 14 18.36 -20.15 -11.97
C GLY A 14 18.06 -21.51 -11.36
N ILE A 15 19.01 -22.02 -10.59
CA ILE A 15 18.92 -23.39 -10.02
C ILE A 15 17.64 -23.57 -9.20
N ALA A 16 17.12 -22.55 -8.53
CA ALA A 16 15.90 -22.63 -7.74
C ALA A 16 14.63 -22.94 -8.58
N ALA A 17 14.69 -22.86 -9.91
CA ALA A 17 13.56 -23.15 -10.79
C ALA A 17 13.06 -24.60 -10.65
N PHE A 18 13.90 -25.57 -10.23
CA PHE A 18 13.45 -26.94 -9.98
C PHE A 18 12.32 -27.00 -8.93
N LYS A 19 12.33 -26.09 -7.96
CA LYS A 19 11.28 -26.01 -6.92
C LYS A 19 9.93 -25.57 -7.51
N ALA A 20 9.92 -24.88 -8.66
CA ALA A 20 8.67 -24.49 -9.31
C ALA A 20 7.84 -25.68 -9.78
N LEU A 21 8.48 -26.81 -10.09
CA LEU A 21 7.77 -28.05 -10.45
C LEU A 21 7.01 -28.63 -9.24
N ASP A 22 7.62 -28.63 -8.05
CA ASP A 22 6.93 -29.01 -6.81
C ASP A 22 5.85 -28.00 -6.43
N LEU A 23 6.10 -26.71 -6.65
CA LEU A 23 5.11 -25.64 -6.44
C LEU A 23 3.87 -25.84 -7.32
N ILE A 24 4.03 -26.14 -8.62
CA ILE A 24 2.91 -26.45 -9.52
C ILE A 24 2.07 -27.59 -8.96
N ARG A 25 2.72 -28.71 -8.58
CA ARG A 25 2.02 -29.86 -8.03
C ARG A 25 1.22 -29.51 -6.79
N ARG A 26 1.83 -28.79 -5.82
CA ARG A 26 1.17 -28.41 -4.56
C ARG A 26 0.01 -27.45 -4.76
N LEU A 27 0.14 -26.47 -5.67
CA LEU A 27 -0.95 -25.55 -6.00
C LEU A 27 -2.14 -26.32 -6.60
N ARG A 28 -1.87 -27.30 -7.48
CA ARG A 28 -2.91 -28.14 -8.06
C ARG A 28 -3.54 -29.11 -7.04
N ASP A 29 -2.76 -29.66 -6.12
CA ASP A 29 -3.26 -30.47 -5.00
C ASP A 29 -4.24 -29.68 -4.13
N GLN A 30 -4.10 -28.33 -4.08
CA GLN A 30 -5.03 -27.39 -3.41
C GLN A 30 -6.23 -27.02 -4.30
N GLY A 31 -6.31 -27.51 -5.53
CA GLY A 31 -7.41 -27.27 -6.47
C GLY A 31 -7.26 -26.03 -7.36
N ALA A 32 -6.05 -25.44 -7.41
CA ALA A 32 -5.78 -24.32 -8.32
C ALA A 32 -5.56 -24.81 -9.77
N ASP A 33 -5.98 -23.99 -10.73
CA ASP A 33 -5.58 -24.09 -12.13
C ASP A 33 -4.32 -23.27 -12.35
N VAL A 34 -3.23 -23.93 -12.77
CA VAL A 34 -1.91 -23.30 -12.91
C VAL A 34 -1.52 -23.23 -14.37
N THR A 35 -1.29 -22.01 -14.87
CA THR A 35 -0.77 -21.76 -16.23
C THR A 35 0.69 -21.34 -16.14
N PRO A 36 1.67 -22.18 -16.55
CA PRO A 36 3.08 -21.85 -16.48
C PRO A 36 3.50 -20.92 -17.64
N VAL A 37 4.35 -19.95 -17.31
CA VAL A 37 5.10 -19.13 -18.25
C VAL A 37 6.58 -19.31 -17.98
N LEU A 38 7.35 -19.81 -18.93
CA LEU A 38 8.80 -19.96 -18.81
C LEU A 38 9.51 -18.79 -19.44
N THR A 39 10.41 -18.15 -18.68
CA THR A 39 11.37 -17.22 -19.29
C THR A 39 12.40 -18.03 -20.08
N ARG A 40 13.06 -17.41 -21.08
CA ARG A 40 14.14 -18.08 -21.83
C ARG A 40 15.22 -18.66 -20.91
N ALA A 41 15.60 -17.93 -19.86
CA ALA A 41 16.55 -18.41 -18.87
C ALA A 41 15.95 -19.53 -17.99
N GLY A 42 14.64 -19.55 -17.77
CA GLY A 42 13.94 -20.61 -17.04
C GLY A 42 13.97 -21.95 -17.76
N GLU A 43 13.92 -21.93 -19.09
CA GLU A 43 13.99 -23.16 -19.93
C GLU A 43 15.31 -23.94 -19.78
N GLU A 44 16.38 -23.27 -19.41
CA GLU A 44 17.69 -23.90 -19.17
C GLU A 44 17.67 -24.78 -17.89
N PHE A 45 16.70 -24.60 -16.99
CA PHE A 45 16.61 -25.33 -15.71
C PHE A 45 15.36 -26.21 -15.61
N VAL A 46 14.28 -25.86 -16.32
CA VAL A 46 13.01 -26.59 -16.31
C VAL A 46 12.49 -26.72 -17.73
N THR A 47 12.23 -27.95 -18.16
CA THR A 47 11.72 -28.17 -19.52
C THR A 47 10.24 -27.77 -19.60
N PRO A 48 9.78 -27.25 -20.75
CA PRO A 48 8.35 -26.96 -20.99
C PRO A 48 7.50 -28.22 -20.82
N LEU A 49 8.03 -29.39 -21.22
CA LEU A 49 7.35 -30.67 -21.10
C LEU A 49 7.08 -31.03 -19.64
N SER A 50 8.08 -30.87 -18.75
CA SER A 50 7.93 -31.17 -17.33
C SER A 50 6.90 -30.21 -16.67
N ALA A 51 6.96 -28.92 -16.98
CA ALA A 51 6.04 -27.94 -16.46
C ALA A 51 4.61 -28.19 -16.97
N SER A 52 4.43 -28.49 -18.26
CA SER A 52 3.12 -28.81 -18.86
C SER A 52 2.50 -30.06 -18.26
N ALA A 53 3.30 -31.15 -18.12
CA ALA A 53 2.82 -32.39 -17.54
C ALA A 53 2.34 -32.25 -16.11
N LEU A 54 3.04 -31.46 -15.27
CA LEU A 54 2.64 -31.19 -13.88
C LEU A 54 1.48 -30.22 -13.78
N ALA A 55 1.43 -29.21 -14.63
CA ALA A 55 0.34 -28.24 -14.65
C ALA A 55 -0.93 -28.81 -15.29
N ALA A 56 -0.83 -29.86 -16.12
CA ALA A 56 -1.86 -30.32 -17.05
C ALA A 56 -2.45 -29.14 -17.88
N ASN A 57 -1.57 -28.21 -18.25
CA ASN A 57 -1.92 -27.00 -18.96
C ASN A 57 -0.81 -26.63 -19.96
N LYS A 58 -1.15 -25.77 -20.94
CA LYS A 58 -0.19 -25.24 -21.89
C LYS A 58 0.88 -24.40 -21.17
N VAL A 59 2.13 -24.51 -21.64
CA VAL A 59 3.24 -23.65 -21.21
C VAL A 59 3.48 -22.56 -22.24
N TYR A 60 3.54 -21.32 -21.80
CA TYR A 60 3.82 -20.17 -22.65
C TYR A 60 5.28 -19.74 -22.49
N ARG A 61 5.92 -19.32 -23.58
CA ARG A 61 7.37 -19.02 -23.62
C ARG A 61 7.69 -17.72 -24.38
N ASP A 62 7.11 -17.60 -25.57
CA ASP A 62 7.44 -16.57 -26.52
C ASP A 62 6.31 -15.54 -26.62
N LEU A 63 6.69 -14.26 -26.75
CA LEU A 63 5.74 -13.17 -26.97
C LEU A 63 5.09 -13.27 -28.38
N PHE A 64 5.83 -13.79 -29.35
CA PHE A 64 5.42 -13.93 -30.75
C PHE A 64 5.49 -15.41 -31.15
N ASN A 65 4.42 -16.16 -30.90
CA ASN A 65 4.30 -17.53 -31.37
C ASN A 65 3.30 -17.58 -32.52
N LEU A 66 3.76 -17.99 -33.71
CA LEU A 66 2.95 -18.05 -34.94
C LEU A 66 1.77 -19.05 -34.88
N THR A 67 1.73 -19.94 -33.89
CA THR A 67 0.62 -20.89 -33.66
C THR A 67 -0.45 -20.39 -32.71
N ASP A 68 -0.20 -19.30 -31.99
CA ASP A 68 -1.18 -18.68 -31.12
C ASP A 68 -1.79 -17.51 -31.90
N GLU A 69 -2.98 -17.74 -32.41
CA GLU A 69 -3.78 -16.79 -33.21
C GLU A 69 -4.16 -15.55 -32.40
N ALA A 70 -3.24 -14.75 -31.93
CA ALA A 70 -3.64 -13.42 -31.51
C ALA A 70 -2.49 -12.57 -30.98
N GLU A 71 -2.39 -11.38 -31.47
CA GLU A 71 -1.63 -10.24 -30.95
C GLU A 71 -1.98 -9.84 -29.51
N MET A 72 -2.87 -10.59 -28.80
CA MET A 72 -3.38 -10.27 -27.46
C MET A 72 -3.25 -11.38 -26.40
N VAL A 73 -2.50 -12.46 -26.66
CA VAL A 73 -2.33 -13.59 -25.70
C VAL A 73 -1.84 -13.12 -24.32
N HIS A 74 -0.92 -12.15 -24.26
CA HIS A 74 -0.44 -11.62 -22.99
C HIS A 74 -1.52 -10.88 -22.20
N ILE A 75 -2.45 -10.18 -22.88
CA ILE A 75 -3.57 -9.51 -22.21
C ILE A 75 -4.57 -10.54 -21.70
N GLU A 76 -4.90 -11.55 -22.51
CA GLU A 76 -5.84 -12.62 -22.12
C GLU A 76 -5.30 -13.43 -20.94
N LEU A 77 -4.03 -13.84 -20.98
CA LEU A 77 -3.38 -14.57 -19.89
C LEU A 77 -3.38 -13.77 -18.58
N SER A 78 -3.03 -12.47 -18.65
CA SER A 78 -3.00 -11.62 -17.48
C SER A 78 -4.42 -11.41 -16.90
N ARG A 79 -5.44 -11.23 -17.74
CA ARG A 79 -6.84 -11.04 -17.32
C ARG A 79 -7.48 -12.33 -16.81
N ALA A 80 -7.13 -13.47 -17.41
CA ALA A 80 -7.65 -14.76 -17.01
C ALA A 80 -7.19 -15.21 -15.63
N ALA A 81 -6.02 -14.75 -15.16
CA ALA A 81 -5.49 -15.09 -13.86
C ALA A 81 -6.22 -14.39 -12.71
N ASP A 82 -6.26 -15.02 -11.54
CA ASP A 82 -6.68 -14.42 -10.29
C ASP A 82 -5.47 -13.90 -9.49
N LEU A 83 -4.29 -14.49 -9.73
CA LEU A 83 -3.00 -14.08 -9.16
C LEU A 83 -1.87 -14.39 -10.13
N VAL A 84 -0.89 -13.49 -10.23
CA VAL A 84 0.38 -13.76 -10.91
C VAL A 84 1.44 -14.10 -9.88
N VAL A 85 2.12 -15.24 -10.05
CA VAL A 85 3.20 -15.69 -9.15
C VAL A 85 4.49 -15.75 -9.94
N VAL A 86 5.58 -15.18 -9.42
CA VAL A 86 6.92 -15.25 -10.03
C VAL A 86 7.82 -16.06 -9.12
N ALA A 87 8.13 -17.30 -9.50
CA ALA A 87 8.93 -18.21 -8.70
C ALA A 87 9.78 -19.15 -9.57
N PRO A 88 11.13 -18.96 -9.59
CA PRO A 88 11.88 -17.93 -8.90
C PRO A 88 11.79 -16.56 -9.56
N ALA A 89 11.82 -15.48 -8.76
CA ALA A 89 12.00 -14.13 -9.21
C ALA A 89 13.50 -13.77 -9.17
N THR A 90 14.11 -13.66 -10.35
CA THR A 90 15.53 -13.31 -10.48
C THR A 90 15.77 -11.81 -10.31
N ALA A 91 17.02 -11.41 -10.02
CA ALA A 91 17.38 -10.01 -9.97
C ALA A 91 17.08 -9.26 -11.29
N ASP A 92 17.31 -9.90 -12.43
CA ASP A 92 16.99 -9.36 -13.77
C ASP A 92 15.50 -9.10 -13.91
N LEU A 93 14.67 -10.10 -13.62
CA LEU A 93 13.21 -9.96 -13.76
C LEU A 93 12.64 -8.90 -12.80
N MET A 94 13.12 -8.85 -11.55
CA MET A 94 12.74 -7.80 -10.61
C MET A 94 13.21 -6.41 -11.06
N ALA A 95 14.40 -6.31 -11.69
CA ALA A 95 14.86 -5.05 -12.25
C ALA A 95 13.98 -4.60 -13.43
N LYS A 96 13.59 -5.51 -14.33
CA LYS A 96 12.65 -5.22 -15.41
C LYS A 96 11.32 -4.73 -14.88
N MET A 97 10.75 -5.40 -13.89
CA MET A 97 9.51 -4.99 -13.24
C MET A 97 9.63 -3.57 -12.66
N ALA A 98 10.68 -3.29 -11.87
CA ALA A 98 10.88 -2.00 -11.23
C ALA A 98 11.12 -0.84 -12.21
N GLN A 99 11.57 -1.14 -13.45
CA GLN A 99 11.85 -0.15 -14.50
C GLN A 99 10.79 -0.12 -15.60
N GLY A 100 9.75 -0.95 -15.53
CA GLY A 100 8.70 -1.01 -16.56
C GLY A 100 9.18 -1.54 -17.90
N LEU A 101 10.19 -2.45 -17.93
CA LEU A 101 10.68 -3.05 -19.16
C LEU A 101 9.79 -4.23 -19.57
N ALA A 102 9.43 -4.30 -20.86
CA ALA A 102 8.52 -5.30 -21.43
C ALA A 102 9.09 -5.84 -22.76
N ASN A 103 10.23 -6.52 -22.69
CA ASN A 103 10.96 -7.01 -23.87
C ASN A 103 10.88 -8.54 -24.08
N ASP A 104 10.15 -9.24 -23.23
CA ASP A 104 9.83 -10.65 -23.31
C ASP A 104 8.39 -10.91 -22.79
N LEU A 105 7.88 -12.14 -22.98
CA LEU A 105 6.50 -12.48 -22.56
C LEU A 105 6.30 -12.25 -21.06
N ALA A 106 7.23 -12.68 -20.22
CA ALA A 106 7.12 -12.59 -18.76
C ALA A 106 7.05 -11.11 -18.30
N SER A 107 7.97 -10.28 -18.78
CA SER A 107 7.99 -8.85 -18.44
C SER A 107 6.79 -8.09 -19.02
N THR A 108 6.31 -8.47 -20.21
CA THR A 108 5.11 -7.88 -20.80
C THR A 108 3.85 -8.24 -19.99
N LEU A 109 3.68 -9.50 -19.59
CA LEU A 109 2.60 -9.95 -18.71
C LEU A 109 2.58 -9.19 -17.38
N LEU A 110 3.76 -9.01 -16.77
CA LEU A 110 3.91 -8.32 -15.49
C LEU A 110 3.60 -6.81 -15.60
N LEU A 111 3.87 -6.19 -16.74
CA LEU A 111 3.53 -4.77 -16.97
C LEU A 111 2.05 -4.59 -17.34
N ALA A 112 1.45 -5.58 -18.02
CA ALA A 112 0.07 -5.50 -18.51
C ALA A 112 -0.99 -5.97 -17.48
N THR A 113 -0.58 -6.58 -16.37
CA THR A 113 -1.53 -7.15 -15.40
C THR A 113 -2.14 -6.10 -14.46
N ASP A 114 -3.44 -6.24 -14.20
CA ASP A 114 -4.19 -5.57 -13.14
C ASP A 114 -4.34 -6.44 -11.88
N LYS A 115 -3.77 -7.66 -11.89
CA LYS A 115 -3.87 -8.62 -10.79
C LYS A 115 -2.74 -8.40 -9.77
N ARG A 116 -2.98 -8.88 -8.55
CA ARG A 116 -1.90 -8.96 -7.56
C ARG A 116 -0.75 -9.81 -8.10
N VAL A 117 0.47 -9.38 -7.81
CA VAL A 117 1.68 -10.12 -8.17
C VAL A 117 2.40 -10.52 -6.88
N LEU A 118 2.71 -11.81 -6.76
CA LEU A 118 3.50 -12.38 -5.67
C LEU A 118 4.85 -12.85 -6.22
N VAL A 119 5.95 -12.38 -5.67
CA VAL A 119 7.30 -12.77 -6.10
C VAL A 119 8.02 -13.57 -5.01
N ALA A 120 8.68 -14.67 -5.42
CA ALA A 120 9.57 -15.47 -4.59
C ALA A 120 11.01 -15.25 -5.07
N PRO A 121 11.78 -14.32 -4.49
CA PRO A 121 13.12 -13.99 -4.95
C PRO A 121 14.09 -15.17 -4.79
N ALA A 122 14.97 -15.33 -5.79
CA ALA A 122 16.07 -16.29 -5.74
C ALA A 122 17.30 -15.74 -6.48
N MET A 123 18.40 -15.57 -5.76
CA MET A 123 19.68 -15.10 -6.30
C MET A 123 20.81 -15.32 -5.31
N ASN A 124 22.03 -15.15 -5.76
CA ASN A 124 23.21 -15.12 -4.89
C ASN A 124 23.10 -14.02 -3.82
N VAL A 125 23.70 -14.25 -2.64
CA VAL A 125 23.66 -13.29 -1.51
C VAL A 125 24.21 -11.90 -1.88
N ARG A 126 25.28 -11.84 -2.71
CA ARG A 126 25.86 -10.58 -3.18
C ARG A 126 24.90 -9.82 -4.08
N MET A 127 24.20 -10.53 -4.96
CA MET A 127 23.17 -9.95 -5.82
C MET A 127 21.99 -9.43 -4.98
N TRP A 128 21.58 -10.21 -3.96
CA TRP A 128 20.50 -9.80 -3.05
C TRP A 128 20.85 -8.51 -2.29
N GLN A 129 22.05 -8.46 -1.70
CA GLN A 129 22.53 -7.31 -0.93
C GLN A 129 22.96 -6.12 -1.79
N HIS A 130 23.03 -6.28 -3.12
CA HIS A 130 23.48 -5.21 -4.00
C HIS A 130 22.54 -3.99 -3.91
N PRO A 131 23.07 -2.75 -3.79
CA PRO A 131 22.23 -1.56 -3.64
C PRO A 131 21.17 -1.38 -4.74
N ALA A 132 21.47 -1.78 -5.98
CA ALA A 132 20.50 -1.75 -7.07
C ALA A 132 19.32 -2.71 -6.80
N THR A 133 19.58 -3.93 -6.36
CA THR A 133 18.55 -4.91 -6.01
C THR A 133 17.69 -4.40 -4.86
N GLN A 134 18.29 -3.83 -3.82
CA GLN A 134 17.55 -3.29 -2.68
C GLN A 134 16.67 -2.09 -3.08
N ARG A 135 17.13 -1.22 -3.99
CA ARG A 135 16.29 -0.14 -4.55
C ARG A 135 15.12 -0.70 -5.35
N ASN A 136 15.35 -1.71 -6.20
CA ASN A 136 14.28 -2.34 -6.97
C ASN A 136 13.25 -3.00 -6.06
N ILE A 137 13.67 -3.68 -5.00
CA ILE A 137 12.77 -4.27 -4.00
C ILE A 137 11.92 -3.20 -3.31
N ALA A 138 12.54 -2.08 -2.91
CA ALA A 138 11.82 -0.97 -2.29
C ALA A 138 10.78 -0.37 -3.25
N THR A 139 11.12 -0.18 -4.52
CA THR A 139 10.21 0.26 -5.57
C THR A 139 9.04 -0.71 -5.72
N LEU A 140 9.33 -2.00 -5.94
CA LEU A 140 8.29 -3.03 -6.15
C LEU A 140 7.35 -3.18 -4.94
N LYS A 141 7.88 -3.10 -3.72
CA LYS A 141 7.04 -3.08 -2.51
C LYS A 141 6.16 -1.83 -2.46
N GLY A 142 6.71 -0.67 -2.86
CA GLY A 142 5.94 0.57 -2.99
C GLY A 142 4.82 0.47 -4.03
N ASP A 143 5.04 -0.29 -5.10
CA ASP A 143 4.06 -0.57 -6.16
C ASP A 143 3.04 -1.66 -5.78
N GLY A 144 3.11 -2.21 -4.56
CA GLY A 144 2.14 -3.20 -4.07
C GLY A 144 2.45 -4.64 -4.46
N ILE A 145 3.65 -4.93 -4.98
CA ILE A 145 4.10 -6.31 -5.25
C ILE A 145 4.33 -7.04 -3.92
N LEU A 146 3.75 -8.22 -3.81
CA LEU A 146 3.87 -9.08 -2.65
C LEU A 146 5.18 -9.89 -2.71
N PHE A 147 5.83 -10.07 -1.56
CA PHE A 147 7.09 -10.80 -1.46
C PHE A 147 6.95 -11.97 -0.50
N VAL A 148 7.51 -13.14 -0.88
CA VAL A 148 7.68 -14.29 -0.02
C VAL A 148 9.14 -14.74 -0.03
N GLY A 149 9.79 -14.74 1.11
CA GLY A 149 11.25 -14.92 1.20
C GLY A 149 12.04 -13.66 0.77
N PRO A 150 13.31 -13.81 0.35
CA PRO A 150 14.05 -15.07 0.30
C PRO A 150 14.41 -15.59 1.69
N ASP A 151 14.64 -16.91 1.78
CA ASP A 151 15.14 -17.55 2.98
C ASP A 151 16.65 -17.37 3.11
N GLU A 152 17.13 -17.45 4.34
CA GLU A 152 18.56 -17.47 4.65
C GLU A 152 19.09 -18.91 4.66
N GLY A 153 20.32 -19.10 4.18
CA GLY A 153 20.96 -20.42 4.21
C GLY A 153 22.15 -20.58 3.26
N ALA A 154 22.69 -21.80 3.22
CA ALA A 154 23.76 -22.15 2.31
C ALA A 154 23.26 -22.17 0.85
N MET A 155 24.04 -21.61 -0.04
CA MET A 155 23.76 -21.52 -1.48
C MET A 155 24.62 -22.50 -2.27
N ALA A 156 24.19 -22.82 -3.51
CA ALA A 156 24.91 -23.70 -4.41
C ALA A 156 26.35 -23.22 -4.73
N CYS A 157 26.63 -21.94 -4.61
CA CYS A 157 27.94 -21.33 -4.78
C CYS A 157 28.84 -21.42 -3.52
N GLY A 158 28.37 -22.02 -2.42
CA GLY A 158 29.10 -22.15 -1.16
C GLY A 158 29.02 -20.93 -0.24
N GLU A 159 28.32 -19.87 -0.62
CA GLU A 159 28.04 -18.73 0.24
C GLU A 159 26.83 -18.99 1.16
N PHE A 160 26.78 -18.28 2.30
CA PHE A 160 25.68 -18.35 3.26
C PHE A 160 25.05 -16.95 3.42
N GLY A 161 23.72 -16.90 3.48
CA GLY A 161 22.97 -15.67 3.71
C GLY A 161 21.60 -15.65 3.02
N PRO A 162 20.92 -14.51 2.99
CA PRO A 162 19.64 -14.35 2.31
C PRO A 162 19.79 -14.43 0.78
N GLY A 163 18.87 -15.12 0.12
CA GLY A 163 18.86 -15.25 -1.35
C GLY A 163 18.30 -16.58 -1.84
N ARG A 164 18.02 -17.53 -0.95
CA ARG A 164 17.36 -18.80 -1.31
C ARG A 164 15.87 -18.56 -1.54
N MET A 165 15.32 -19.11 -2.62
CA MET A 165 13.87 -19.11 -2.82
C MET A 165 13.16 -19.78 -1.64
N ALA A 166 12.12 -19.15 -1.14
CA ALA A 166 11.23 -19.74 -0.13
C ALA A 166 10.78 -21.16 -0.54
N GLU A 167 10.52 -22.00 0.44
CA GLU A 167 10.08 -23.37 0.18
C GLU A 167 8.68 -23.38 -0.45
N PRO A 168 8.37 -24.32 -1.35
CA PRO A 168 7.08 -24.36 -2.07
C PRO A 168 5.86 -24.29 -1.16
N LEU A 169 5.88 -24.91 0.02
CA LEU A 169 4.77 -24.82 0.99
C LEU A 169 4.57 -23.41 1.54
N VAL A 170 5.66 -22.67 1.76
CA VAL A 170 5.60 -21.29 2.22
C VAL A 170 5.02 -20.38 1.12
N ILE A 171 5.40 -20.65 -0.14
CA ILE A 171 4.85 -19.94 -1.30
C ILE A 171 3.35 -20.26 -1.45
N VAL A 172 2.92 -21.52 -1.30
CA VAL A 172 1.49 -21.89 -1.33
C VAL A 172 0.70 -21.14 -0.27
N ALA A 173 1.19 -21.09 0.96
CA ALA A 173 0.53 -20.33 2.04
C ALA A 173 0.43 -18.82 1.71
N ALA A 174 1.48 -18.24 1.10
CA ALA A 174 1.44 -16.84 0.65
C ALA A 174 0.46 -16.62 -0.51
N VAL A 175 0.32 -17.58 -1.42
CA VAL A 175 -0.69 -17.58 -2.50
C VAL A 175 -2.09 -17.65 -1.91
N GLU A 176 -2.35 -18.53 -0.95
CA GLU A 176 -3.63 -18.60 -0.25
C GLU A 176 -3.97 -17.25 0.41
N ALA A 177 -3.03 -16.68 1.16
CA ALA A 177 -3.21 -15.39 1.80
C ALA A 177 -3.47 -14.27 0.77
N ALA A 178 -2.78 -14.28 -0.37
CA ALA A 178 -2.96 -13.30 -1.44
C ALA A 178 -4.33 -13.44 -2.15
N LEU A 179 -4.91 -14.65 -2.19
CA LEU A 179 -6.19 -14.96 -2.83
C LEU A 179 -7.36 -15.01 -1.85
N MET A 180 -7.10 -15.00 -0.54
CA MET A 180 -8.17 -14.85 0.44
C MET A 180 -8.83 -13.48 0.26
N ASP A 181 -10.15 -13.50 0.23
CA ASP A 181 -10.93 -12.29 0.42
C ASP A 181 -10.54 -11.72 1.78
N GLY A 182 -9.95 -10.55 1.79
CA GLY A 182 -9.53 -9.92 3.03
C GLY A 182 -10.74 -9.68 3.95
N PRO A 183 -10.54 -9.57 5.27
CA PRO A 183 -11.62 -9.38 6.25
C PRO A 183 -12.43 -8.10 6.01
N LEU A 184 -11.93 -7.17 5.19
CA LEU A 184 -12.61 -5.93 4.82
C LEU A 184 -13.25 -5.98 3.41
N LYS A 185 -13.39 -7.17 2.80
CA LYS A 185 -14.08 -7.28 1.51
C LYS A 185 -15.50 -6.75 1.59
N GLY A 186 -15.85 -5.87 0.66
CA GLY A 186 -17.17 -5.22 0.59
C GLY A 186 -17.34 -4.09 1.59
N LYS A 187 -16.35 -3.78 2.41
CA LYS A 187 -16.34 -2.60 3.28
C LYS A 187 -15.70 -1.42 2.57
N ARG A 188 -16.37 -0.27 2.59
CA ARG A 188 -15.86 0.99 2.04
C ARG A 188 -15.28 1.84 3.15
N VAL A 189 -14.02 2.27 3.01
CA VAL A 189 -13.30 3.02 4.05
C VAL A 189 -12.75 4.32 3.48
N LEU A 190 -13.11 5.44 4.12
CA LEU A 190 -12.55 6.76 3.83
C LEU A 190 -11.27 6.99 4.64
N VAL A 191 -10.21 7.47 3.98
CA VAL A 191 -8.97 7.90 4.66
C VAL A 191 -8.62 9.32 4.20
N THR A 192 -8.49 10.26 5.15
CA THR A 192 -7.92 11.57 4.86
C THR A 192 -6.44 11.60 5.19
N SER A 193 -5.63 12.28 4.38
CA SER A 193 -4.17 12.30 4.51
C SER A 193 -3.55 13.63 4.06
N GLY A 194 -2.28 13.82 4.38
CA GLY A 194 -1.51 15.00 4.00
C GLY A 194 -1.89 16.25 4.78
N PRO A 195 -1.17 17.36 4.58
CA PRO A 195 -1.54 18.68 5.10
C PRO A 195 -2.60 19.33 4.22
N THR A 196 -3.31 20.34 4.75
CA THR A 196 -3.99 21.31 3.91
C THR A 196 -3.14 22.56 3.77
N HIS A 197 -3.23 23.20 2.60
CA HIS A 197 -2.56 24.46 2.31
C HIS A 197 -3.62 25.56 2.19
N GLU A 198 -3.61 26.48 3.14
CA GLU A 198 -4.57 27.60 3.19
C GLU A 198 -3.91 28.84 2.57
N PRO A 199 -4.33 29.28 1.38
CA PRO A 199 -3.66 30.37 0.69
C PRO A 199 -3.79 31.70 1.46
N ILE A 200 -2.68 32.44 1.56
CA ILE A 200 -2.63 33.83 1.97
C ILE A 200 -2.74 34.72 0.72
N ASP A 201 -1.97 34.36 -0.29
CA ASP A 201 -1.93 34.97 -1.62
C ASP A 201 -1.44 33.88 -2.63
N PRO A 202 -1.35 34.17 -3.94
CA PRO A 202 -0.91 33.17 -4.94
C PRO A 202 0.47 32.55 -4.71
N VAL A 203 1.26 33.08 -3.74
CA VAL A 203 2.65 32.65 -3.49
C VAL A 203 2.83 32.04 -2.12
N ARG A 204 2.02 32.40 -1.13
CA ARG A 204 2.19 32.01 0.29
C ARG A 204 0.95 31.33 0.82
N TYR A 205 1.14 30.38 1.71
CA TYR A 205 0.07 29.63 2.36
C TYR A 205 0.44 29.28 3.82
N ILE A 206 -0.58 28.94 4.60
CA ILE A 206 -0.47 28.36 5.94
C ILE A 206 -0.64 26.85 5.78
N ALA A 207 0.19 26.06 6.45
CA ALA A 207 0.06 24.60 6.47
C ALA A 207 0.67 24.01 7.73
N ASN A 208 0.15 22.88 8.16
CA ASN A 208 0.77 22.04 9.17
C ASN A 208 1.89 21.20 8.56
N ARG A 209 2.94 20.91 9.33
CA ARG A 209 4.01 20.01 8.88
C ARG A 209 3.49 18.57 8.85
N SER A 210 3.33 18.01 7.67
CA SER A 210 2.94 16.62 7.48
C SER A 210 3.40 16.13 6.11
N SER A 211 4.01 14.96 6.07
CA SER A 211 4.40 14.29 4.82
C SER A 211 3.26 13.47 4.20
N GLY A 212 2.16 13.23 4.94
CA GLY A 212 1.10 12.31 4.53
C GLY A 212 1.42 10.82 4.69
N ALA A 213 2.63 10.47 5.13
CA ALA A 213 3.10 9.07 5.16
C ALA A 213 2.23 8.14 6.01
N GLN A 214 1.73 8.59 7.17
CA GLN A 214 0.89 7.75 8.03
C GLN A 214 -0.45 7.41 7.39
N GLY A 215 -1.15 8.41 6.83
CA GLY A 215 -2.43 8.19 6.13
C GLY A 215 -2.27 7.32 4.88
N THR A 216 -1.19 7.52 4.11
CA THR A 216 -0.85 6.69 2.95
C THR A 216 -0.59 5.23 3.35
N ALA A 217 0.15 4.98 4.44
CA ALA A 217 0.39 3.63 4.95
C ALA A 217 -0.91 2.95 5.41
N ILE A 218 -1.81 3.69 6.08
CA ILE A 218 -3.12 3.19 6.53
C ILE A 218 -4.00 2.81 5.33
N ALA A 219 -4.10 3.68 4.32
CA ALA A 219 -4.88 3.39 3.13
C ALA A 219 -4.38 2.13 2.40
N ARG A 220 -3.04 1.96 2.30
CA ARG A 220 -2.41 0.77 1.74
C ARG A 220 -2.74 -0.49 2.55
N ALA A 221 -2.66 -0.42 3.88
CA ALA A 221 -2.93 -1.56 4.76
C ALA A 221 -4.41 -2.00 4.70
N LEU A 222 -5.34 -1.05 4.65
CA LEU A 222 -6.78 -1.32 4.49
C LEU A 222 -7.09 -1.96 3.14
N ALA A 223 -6.52 -1.43 2.05
CA ALA A 223 -6.67 -2.02 0.72
C ALA A 223 -6.09 -3.44 0.65
N ALA A 224 -4.96 -3.69 1.33
CA ALA A 224 -4.37 -5.04 1.44
C ALA A 224 -5.29 -6.03 2.16
N LEU A 225 -6.15 -5.57 3.07
CA LEU A 225 -7.19 -6.37 3.73
C LEU A 225 -8.52 -6.43 2.94
N GLY A 226 -8.55 -5.93 1.71
CA GLY A 226 -9.68 -6.05 0.79
C GLY A 226 -10.71 -4.93 0.87
N ALA A 227 -10.44 -3.84 1.61
CA ALA A 227 -11.34 -2.69 1.66
C ALA A 227 -11.39 -1.93 0.32
N ASP A 228 -12.55 -1.40 -0.03
CA ASP A 228 -12.72 -0.33 -1.03
C ASP A 228 -12.34 1.00 -0.37
N VAL A 229 -11.13 1.48 -0.66
CA VAL A 229 -10.56 2.66 0.01
C VAL A 229 -10.71 3.91 -0.83
N VAL A 230 -11.36 4.93 -0.28
CA VAL A 230 -11.36 6.29 -0.83
C VAL A 230 -10.35 7.15 -0.06
N PHE A 231 -9.34 7.61 -0.77
CA PHE A 231 -8.20 8.34 -0.22
C PHE A 231 -8.26 9.82 -0.59
N VAL A 232 -8.68 10.66 0.36
CA VAL A 232 -8.73 12.12 0.18
C VAL A 232 -7.44 12.72 0.72
N THR A 233 -6.62 13.32 -0.15
CA THR A 233 -5.31 13.82 0.24
C THR A 233 -5.08 15.28 -0.12
N GLY A 234 -4.57 16.05 0.84
CA GLY A 234 -3.93 17.34 0.59
C GLY A 234 -2.57 17.18 -0.09
N PRO A 235 -1.85 18.30 -0.34
CA PRO A 235 -0.50 18.26 -0.90
C PRO A 235 0.45 17.53 0.04
N ALA A 236 0.91 16.34 -0.35
CA ALA A 236 1.75 15.46 0.46
C ALA A 236 3.02 15.09 -0.30
N ASP A 237 4.11 14.84 0.45
CA ASP A 237 5.41 14.44 -0.12
C ASP A 237 5.41 12.98 -0.60
N VAL A 238 4.50 12.15 -0.03
CA VAL A 238 4.38 10.72 -0.35
C VAL A 238 3.30 10.52 -1.40
N ALA A 239 3.62 9.76 -2.43
CA ALA A 239 2.65 9.39 -3.45
C ALA A 239 1.46 8.60 -2.86
N PRO A 240 0.23 8.83 -3.36
CA PRO A 240 -0.93 8.02 -2.98
C PRO A 240 -0.69 6.53 -3.23
N PRO A 241 -1.31 5.63 -2.43
CA PRO A 241 -1.16 4.20 -2.66
C PRO A 241 -1.86 3.77 -3.96
N LEU A 242 -1.34 2.72 -4.60
CA LEU A 242 -1.97 2.12 -5.76
C LEU A 242 -3.24 1.34 -5.36
N GLY A 243 -4.16 1.20 -6.30
CA GLY A 243 -5.36 0.38 -6.12
C GLY A 243 -6.43 0.98 -5.21
N VAL A 244 -6.37 2.29 -4.95
CA VAL A 244 -7.38 3.04 -4.20
C VAL A 244 -7.95 4.19 -5.03
N GLU A 245 -9.18 4.60 -4.74
CA GLU A 245 -9.76 5.81 -5.32
C GLU A 245 -9.12 7.05 -4.69
N VAL A 246 -8.49 7.93 -5.47
CA VAL A 246 -7.74 9.11 -4.98
C VAL A 246 -8.45 10.39 -5.33
N ILE A 247 -8.77 11.19 -4.30
CA ILE A 247 -9.31 12.54 -4.43
C ILE A 247 -8.26 13.53 -3.91
N LYS A 248 -7.68 14.34 -4.79
CA LYS A 248 -6.70 15.37 -4.43
C LYS A 248 -7.40 16.67 -4.12
N VAL A 249 -7.06 17.28 -3.00
CA VAL A 249 -7.57 18.57 -2.53
C VAL A 249 -6.41 19.46 -2.10
N GLN A 250 -6.66 20.74 -1.90
CA GLN A 250 -5.66 21.68 -1.44
C GLN A 250 -6.00 22.26 -0.07
N THR A 251 -7.24 22.69 0.14
CA THR A 251 -7.66 23.38 1.35
C THR A 251 -8.53 22.52 2.27
N ALA A 252 -8.69 22.92 3.53
CA ALA A 252 -9.57 22.27 4.49
C ALA A 252 -11.03 22.25 4.02
N ARG A 253 -11.51 23.31 3.37
CA ARG A 253 -12.86 23.36 2.81
C ARG A 253 -13.04 22.34 1.69
N GLN A 254 -12.09 22.26 0.74
CA GLN A 254 -12.13 21.25 -0.32
C GLN A 254 -12.08 19.83 0.25
N MET A 255 -11.31 19.60 1.32
CA MET A 255 -11.26 18.29 2.00
C MET A 255 -12.60 17.97 2.67
N ALA A 256 -13.25 18.94 3.32
CA ALA A 256 -14.57 18.77 3.93
C ALA A 256 -15.64 18.43 2.87
N ASP A 257 -15.63 19.13 1.73
CA ASP A 257 -16.54 18.91 0.62
C ASP A 257 -16.34 17.51 0.01
N ALA A 258 -15.08 17.12 -0.22
CA ALA A 258 -14.72 15.80 -0.75
C ALA A 258 -15.15 14.67 0.22
N VAL A 259 -14.89 14.82 1.52
CA VAL A 259 -15.35 13.89 2.56
C VAL A 259 -16.88 13.74 2.53
N SER A 260 -17.59 14.87 2.48
CA SER A 260 -19.06 14.87 2.46
C SER A 260 -19.64 14.19 1.23
N ALA A 261 -19.00 14.33 0.07
CA ALA A 261 -19.41 13.69 -1.19
C ALA A 261 -19.20 12.18 -1.21
N VAL A 262 -18.25 11.68 -0.42
CA VAL A 262 -17.91 10.24 -0.35
C VAL A 262 -18.85 9.47 0.58
N LEU A 263 -19.44 10.13 1.57
CA LEU A 263 -20.33 9.48 2.55
C LEU A 263 -21.63 8.98 1.90
N PRO A 264 -22.20 7.85 2.36
CA PRO A 264 -21.79 7.07 3.53
C PRO A 264 -20.68 6.05 3.23
N VAL A 265 -19.89 5.71 4.26
CA VAL A 265 -18.87 4.66 4.25
C VAL A 265 -18.95 3.83 5.54
N ASP A 266 -18.34 2.62 5.57
CA ASP A 266 -18.34 1.77 6.77
C ASP A 266 -17.44 2.33 7.87
N ALA A 267 -16.26 2.84 7.51
CA ALA A 267 -15.35 3.49 8.45
C ALA A 267 -14.70 4.75 7.85
N GLY A 268 -14.33 5.70 8.71
CA GLY A 268 -13.58 6.90 8.35
C GLY A 268 -12.34 7.08 9.21
N VAL A 269 -11.16 7.22 8.59
CA VAL A 269 -9.88 7.47 9.25
C VAL A 269 -9.40 8.87 8.90
N PHE A 270 -9.37 9.76 9.88
CA PHE A 270 -9.04 11.18 9.71
C PHE A 270 -7.60 11.43 10.16
N ALA A 271 -6.64 11.11 9.27
CA ALA A 271 -5.21 11.25 9.52
C ALA A 271 -4.58 12.49 8.85
N ALA A 272 -5.38 13.32 8.17
CA ALA A 272 -4.91 14.57 7.58
C ALA A 272 -4.51 15.60 8.67
N ALA A 273 -3.46 16.35 8.39
CA ALA A 273 -3.03 17.48 9.21
C ALA A 273 -3.72 18.77 8.71
N VAL A 274 -5.00 18.88 8.99
CA VAL A 274 -5.82 20.02 8.59
C VAL A 274 -5.40 21.27 9.37
N ALA A 275 -5.20 22.40 8.68
CA ALA A 275 -4.91 23.66 9.34
C ALA A 275 -6.17 24.18 10.07
N ASP A 276 -6.01 24.64 11.31
CA ASP A 276 -7.13 25.15 12.12
C ASP A 276 -7.67 26.48 11.58
N TRP A 277 -6.82 27.27 10.94
CA TRP A 277 -7.14 28.59 10.44
C TRP A 277 -6.83 28.75 8.96
N ARG A 278 -7.58 29.61 8.30
CA ARG A 278 -7.36 30.13 6.95
C ARG A 278 -7.45 31.68 6.95
N MET A 279 -7.07 32.28 5.85
CA MET A 279 -7.36 33.71 5.66
C MET A 279 -8.88 33.94 5.59
N ALA A 280 -9.36 34.95 6.28
CA ALA A 280 -10.76 35.40 6.14
C ALA A 280 -11.05 35.83 4.69
N THR A 281 -10.08 36.50 4.06
CA THR A 281 -10.11 36.89 2.65
C THR A 281 -8.74 36.60 2.01
N GLU A 282 -8.76 35.82 0.93
CA GLU A 282 -7.55 35.53 0.15
C GLU A 282 -7.19 36.74 -0.73
N ALA A 283 -5.92 37.12 -0.74
CA ALA A 283 -5.45 38.16 -1.65
C ALA A 283 -5.30 37.62 -3.07
N GLY A 284 -5.99 38.22 -4.04
CA GLY A 284 -5.91 37.81 -5.46
C GLY A 284 -4.56 38.09 -6.14
N SER A 285 -3.66 38.83 -5.47
CA SER A 285 -2.30 39.12 -5.91
C SER A 285 -1.32 39.06 -4.74
N LYS A 286 -0.04 38.86 -5.05
CA LYS A 286 1.02 38.84 -4.01
C LYS A 286 1.00 40.11 -3.18
N ILE A 287 0.83 40.01 -1.87
CA ILE A 287 0.89 41.12 -0.94
C ILE A 287 2.29 41.74 -0.98
N LYS A 288 2.39 43.01 -1.37
CA LYS A 288 3.64 43.76 -1.45
C LYS A 288 3.82 44.63 -0.21
N LYS A 289 5.07 44.94 0.12
CA LYS A 289 5.39 45.97 1.11
C LYS A 289 4.91 47.33 0.55
N ASP A 290 4.20 48.09 1.36
CA ASP A 290 3.64 49.42 0.98
C ASP A 290 4.65 50.57 1.12
N GLY A 291 5.88 50.29 1.56
CA GLY A 291 6.92 51.28 1.79
C GLY A 291 6.82 52.03 3.14
N THR A 292 5.77 51.82 3.91
CA THR A 292 5.56 52.47 5.22
C THR A 292 6.35 51.82 6.35
N GLY A 293 6.84 50.58 6.12
CA GLY A 293 7.47 49.71 7.13
C GLY A 293 6.45 48.99 8.02
N ALA A 294 5.16 49.22 7.85
CA ALA A 294 4.12 48.47 8.55
C ALA A 294 4.00 47.02 8.01
N LEU A 295 3.70 46.09 8.91
CA LEU A 295 3.42 44.70 8.52
C LEU A 295 1.95 44.61 8.04
N PRO A 296 1.66 43.76 7.04
CA PRO A 296 0.30 43.53 6.62
C PRO A 296 -0.52 42.90 7.76
N VAL A 297 -1.71 43.41 8.00
CA VAL A 297 -2.65 42.78 8.94
C VAL A 297 -3.29 41.60 8.24
N LEU A 298 -3.13 40.42 8.85
CA LEU A 298 -3.72 39.17 8.37
C LEU A 298 -4.92 38.84 9.25
N GLU A 299 -6.10 38.79 8.67
CA GLU A 299 -7.31 38.36 9.36
C GLU A 299 -7.55 36.88 9.14
N PHE A 300 -7.71 36.12 10.24
CA PHE A 300 -7.94 34.71 10.21
C PHE A 300 -9.40 34.36 10.44
N ALA A 301 -9.83 33.25 9.82
CA ALA A 301 -11.11 32.59 10.08
C ALA A 301 -10.84 31.12 10.38
N GLU A 302 -11.70 30.49 11.16
CA GLU A 302 -11.62 29.08 11.47
C GLU A 302 -11.94 28.22 10.24
N ASN A 303 -11.23 27.09 10.12
CA ASN A 303 -11.52 26.05 9.16
C ASN A 303 -12.59 25.09 9.68
N PRO A 304 -13.30 24.37 8.79
CA PRO A 304 -14.26 23.34 9.20
C PRO A 304 -13.57 22.21 9.96
N ASP A 305 -14.16 21.82 11.07
CA ASP A 305 -13.74 20.66 11.84
C ASP A 305 -14.32 19.37 11.23
N ILE A 306 -13.59 18.79 10.30
CA ILE A 306 -14.06 17.63 9.51
C ILE A 306 -14.34 16.43 10.41
N LEU A 307 -13.45 16.14 11.37
CA LEU A 307 -13.61 15.01 12.29
C LEU A 307 -14.88 15.19 13.14
N ALA A 308 -15.07 16.35 13.77
CA ALA A 308 -16.25 16.61 14.58
C ALA A 308 -17.54 16.59 13.73
N THR A 309 -17.50 17.18 12.53
CA THR A 309 -18.65 17.21 11.62
C THR A 309 -19.09 15.79 11.26
N VAL A 310 -18.19 14.91 10.86
CA VAL A 310 -18.52 13.53 10.48
C VAL A 310 -18.93 12.69 11.70
N SER A 311 -18.23 12.86 12.82
CA SER A 311 -18.54 12.14 14.06
C SER A 311 -19.95 12.41 14.61
N GLN A 312 -20.48 13.61 14.37
CA GLN A 312 -21.77 14.07 14.89
C GLN A 312 -22.93 13.93 13.87
N LEU A 313 -22.70 13.37 12.71
CA LEU A 313 -23.75 13.15 11.72
C LEU A 313 -24.86 12.26 12.28
N LYS A 314 -26.10 12.70 12.13
CA LYS A 314 -27.30 11.92 12.52
C LYS A 314 -27.68 10.85 11.48
N LYS A 315 -27.30 11.08 10.20
CA LYS A 315 -27.53 10.15 9.08
C LYS A 315 -26.26 10.04 8.24
N GLY A 316 -25.91 8.83 7.84
CA GLY A 316 -24.74 8.60 7.01
C GLY A 316 -23.39 8.71 7.77
N ARG A 317 -23.41 8.74 9.12
CA ARG A 317 -22.20 8.62 9.93
C ARG A 317 -21.58 7.24 9.68
N PRO A 318 -20.27 7.15 9.45
CA PRO A 318 -19.57 5.86 9.40
C PRO A 318 -19.80 5.05 10.70
N GLY A 319 -19.89 3.73 10.58
CA GLY A 319 -20.01 2.83 11.73
C GLY A 319 -18.81 2.94 12.68
N LEU A 320 -17.64 3.34 12.16
CA LEU A 320 -16.41 3.55 12.93
C LEU A 320 -15.72 4.84 12.45
N VAL A 321 -15.51 5.80 13.35
CA VAL A 321 -14.83 7.06 13.09
C VAL A 321 -13.57 7.16 13.93
N ILE A 322 -12.43 7.30 13.25
CA ILE A 322 -11.10 7.31 13.87
C ILE A 322 -10.40 8.64 13.59
N GLY A 323 -10.05 9.36 14.67
CA GLY A 323 -9.27 10.59 14.60
C GLY A 323 -7.81 10.38 14.94
N PHE A 324 -7.00 11.40 14.66
CA PHE A 324 -5.61 11.51 15.09
C PHE A 324 -5.41 12.71 16.00
N ALA A 325 -4.56 12.56 17.01
CA ALA A 325 -4.15 13.62 17.92
C ALA A 325 -2.62 13.64 18.01
N ALA A 326 -2.04 14.69 17.46
CA ALA A 326 -0.61 14.98 17.56
C ALA A 326 -0.44 16.01 18.69
N GLU A 327 0.08 15.57 19.82
CA GLU A 327 0.21 16.37 21.03
C GLU A 327 1.68 16.47 21.43
N THR A 328 2.03 17.51 22.21
CA THR A 328 3.41 17.74 22.67
C THR A 328 3.59 17.51 24.16
N ASP A 329 2.51 17.48 24.92
CA ASP A 329 2.45 17.32 26.36
C ASP A 329 1.13 16.64 26.76
N ASP A 330 1.12 15.98 27.92
CA ASP A 330 -0.05 15.26 28.48
C ASP A 330 -0.89 14.51 27.44
N VAL A 331 -0.19 13.81 26.52
CA VAL A 331 -0.73 13.25 25.28
C VAL A 331 -2.01 12.45 25.47
N ILE A 332 -2.06 11.59 26.50
CA ILE A 332 -3.22 10.72 26.75
C ILE A 332 -4.42 11.56 27.25
N ALA A 333 -4.19 12.51 28.18
CA ALA A 333 -5.25 13.34 28.72
C ALA A 333 -5.85 14.26 27.64
N HIS A 334 -4.99 14.93 26.86
CA HIS A 334 -5.43 15.81 25.78
C HIS A 334 -6.16 15.05 24.67
N ALA A 335 -5.64 13.90 24.27
CA ALA A 335 -6.27 13.06 23.24
C ALA A 335 -7.62 12.49 23.72
N THR A 336 -7.73 12.09 25.00
CA THR A 336 -9.01 11.62 25.58
C THR A 336 -10.06 12.75 25.56
N ALA A 337 -9.69 13.95 26.00
CA ALA A 337 -10.57 15.11 25.95
C ALA A 337 -10.96 15.49 24.51
N LYS A 338 -10.01 15.40 23.59
CA LYS A 338 -10.25 15.62 22.14
C LYS A 338 -11.23 14.59 21.58
N ARG A 339 -11.07 13.29 21.90
CA ARG A 339 -11.99 12.23 21.48
C ARG A 339 -13.42 12.54 21.94
N GLN A 340 -13.62 12.86 23.20
CA GLN A 340 -14.93 13.17 23.76
C GLN A 340 -15.56 14.40 23.11
N ARG A 341 -14.78 15.48 22.95
CA ARG A 341 -15.25 16.72 22.32
C ARG A 341 -15.63 16.53 20.85
N LYS A 342 -14.87 15.72 20.09
CA LYS A 342 -15.13 15.46 18.67
C LYS A 342 -16.23 14.41 18.47
N GLY A 343 -16.43 13.49 19.41
CA GLY A 343 -17.41 12.41 19.32
C GLY A 343 -17.00 11.26 18.42
N CYS A 344 -15.70 11.10 18.15
CA CYS A 344 -15.20 9.96 17.39
C CYS A 344 -15.08 8.70 18.27
N ASP A 345 -15.15 7.51 17.62
CA ASP A 345 -15.12 6.24 18.35
C ASP A 345 -13.71 5.94 18.87
N TRP A 346 -12.70 6.15 18.00
CA TRP A 346 -11.30 5.97 18.36
C TRP A 346 -10.48 7.22 18.08
N ILE A 347 -9.42 7.43 18.86
CA ILE A 347 -8.41 8.43 18.56
C ILE A 347 -7.01 7.82 18.70
N MET A 348 -6.18 8.04 17.69
CA MET A 348 -4.77 7.65 17.66
C MET A 348 -3.94 8.83 18.16
N ALA A 349 -3.46 8.74 19.39
CA ALA A 349 -2.63 9.77 20.02
C ALA A 349 -1.16 9.49 19.80
N ASN A 350 -0.38 10.49 19.41
CA ASN A 350 1.07 10.41 19.31
C ASN A 350 1.76 11.66 19.85
N ASP A 351 2.89 11.43 20.51
CA ASP A 351 3.79 12.50 20.96
C ASP A 351 4.63 12.99 19.78
N VAL A 352 4.38 14.23 19.38
CA VAL A 352 5.11 14.88 18.29
C VAL A 352 6.08 15.95 18.80
N SER A 353 6.43 15.91 20.09
CA SER A 353 7.45 16.80 20.65
C SER A 353 8.78 16.64 19.91
N PRO A 354 9.60 17.68 19.80
CA PRO A 354 10.86 17.62 19.06
C PRO A 354 11.83 16.51 19.55
N ALA A 355 11.75 16.16 20.82
CA ALA A 355 12.58 15.13 21.43
C ALA A 355 12.30 13.71 20.89
N THR A 356 11.09 13.45 20.37
CA THR A 356 10.70 12.12 19.88
C THR A 356 11.21 11.84 18.46
N GLY A 357 11.45 12.88 17.64
CA GLY A 357 11.82 12.75 16.23
C GLY A 357 10.74 12.10 15.35
N ILE A 358 9.51 11.97 15.82
CA ILE A 358 8.39 11.30 15.12
C ILE A 358 7.86 12.15 13.97
N MET A 359 7.80 13.47 14.14
CA MET A 359 7.33 14.39 13.11
C MET A 359 8.25 14.33 11.89
N GLY A 360 7.73 13.89 10.74
CA GLY A 360 8.51 13.71 9.52
C GLY A 360 9.38 12.43 9.46
N GLY A 361 9.50 11.67 10.57
CA GLY A 361 10.26 10.42 10.62
C GLY A 361 9.52 9.23 9.97
N SER A 362 10.23 8.08 9.87
CA SER A 362 9.69 6.81 9.34
C SER A 362 8.96 5.97 10.38
N GLU A 363 9.14 6.28 11.68
CA GLU A 363 8.54 5.56 12.81
C GLU A 363 7.46 6.40 13.50
N ASN A 364 6.65 5.73 14.32
CA ASN A 364 5.66 6.34 15.20
C ASN A 364 5.52 5.52 16.49
N ALA A 365 5.13 6.20 17.58
CA ALA A 365 4.69 5.59 18.80
C ALA A 365 3.30 6.16 19.09
N VAL A 366 2.31 5.29 19.17
CA VAL A 366 0.92 5.71 19.26
C VAL A 366 0.20 5.04 20.42
N THR A 367 -0.79 5.73 20.97
CA THR A 367 -1.76 5.16 21.91
C THR A 367 -3.14 5.22 21.26
N LEU A 368 -3.77 4.07 21.08
CA LEU A 368 -5.17 3.97 20.68
C LEU A 368 -6.06 4.21 21.90
N ILE A 369 -6.96 5.18 21.84
CA ILE A 369 -7.92 5.50 22.88
C ILE A 369 -9.33 5.24 22.35
N SER A 370 -10.08 4.39 23.05
CA SER A 370 -11.48 4.03 22.77
C SER A 370 -12.33 4.12 24.03
N ASP A 371 -13.56 3.62 23.98
CA ASP A 371 -14.39 3.45 25.19
C ASP A 371 -13.85 2.36 26.12
N ASP A 372 -13.11 1.38 25.59
CA ASP A 372 -12.48 0.30 26.35
C ASP A 372 -11.21 0.75 27.08
N GLY A 373 -10.75 1.99 26.87
CA GLY A 373 -9.56 2.56 27.50
C GLY A 373 -8.46 2.94 26.52
N ALA A 374 -7.22 2.98 27.02
CA ALA A 374 -6.04 3.38 26.26
C ALA A 374 -5.09 2.19 26.07
N GLU A 375 -4.75 1.88 24.82
CA GLU A 375 -3.80 0.82 24.44
C GLU A 375 -2.56 1.47 23.83
N THR A 376 -1.43 1.45 24.54
CA THR A 376 -0.17 1.98 24.05
C THR A 376 0.57 0.96 23.20
N TRP A 377 0.99 1.37 22.02
CA TRP A 377 1.77 0.56 21.10
C TRP A 377 3.25 0.92 21.18
N PRO A 378 4.16 -0.05 21.09
CA PRO A 378 5.58 0.24 21.06
C PRO A 378 5.94 1.09 19.84
N ARG A 379 7.07 1.79 19.91
CA ARG A 379 7.62 2.51 18.74
C ARG A 379 7.89 1.52 17.62
N MET A 380 7.35 1.79 16.44
CA MET A 380 7.45 0.93 15.27
C MET A 380 7.33 1.76 13.98
N SER A 381 7.58 1.15 12.82
CA SER A 381 7.43 1.85 11.55
C SER A 381 5.97 2.29 11.32
N LYS A 382 5.77 3.35 10.54
CA LYS A 382 4.43 3.81 10.15
C LYS A 382 3.63 2.73 9.42
N ASP A 383 4.28 1.86 8.68
CA ASP A 383 3.64 0.71 8.03
C ASP A 383 3.16 -0.33 9.05
N GLN A 384 3.94 -0.60 10.11
CA GLN A 384 3.52 -1.50 11.19
C GLN A 384 2.35 -0.93 12.00
N VAL A 385 2.38 0.38 12.31
CA VAL A 385 1.23 1.09 12.93
C VAL A 385 -0.01 0.96 12.05
N ALA A 386 0.13 1.17 10.75
CA ALA A 386 -0.96 1.08 9.79
C ALA A 386 -1.53 -0.34 9.70
N ALA A 387 -0.69 -1.36 9.63
CA ALA A 387 -1.11 -2.76 9.59
C ALA A 387 -1.88 -3.16 10.86
N ARG A 388 -1.39 -2.74 12.03
CA ARG A 388 -2.06 -3.00 13.31
C ARG A 388 -3.41 -2.28 13.42
N LEU A 389 -3.49 -1.02 12.98
CA LEU A 389 -4.74 -0.28 12.95
C LEU A 389 -5.73 -0.91 11.97
N ALA A 390 -5.29 -1.29 10.77
CA ALA A 390 -6.14 -1.93 9.77
C ALA A 390 -6.70 -3.27 10.27
N ALA A 391 -5.91 -4.08 10.99
CA ALA A 391 -6.38 -5.31 11.61
C ALA A 391 -7.48 -5.04 12.65
N LYS A 392 -7.29 -4.03 13.52
CA LYS A 392 -8.32 -3.64 14.51
C LYS A 392 -9.60 -3.11 13.85
N ILE A 393 -9.47 -2.35 12.75
CA ILE A 393 -10.63 -1.89 11.97
C ILE A 393 -11.37 -3.10 11.38
N ALA A 394 -10.64 -4.11 10.90
CA ALA A 394 -11.23 -5.33 10.37
C ALA A 394 -11.99 -6.11 11.46
N GLU A 395 -11.44 -6.22 12.66
CA GLU A 395 -12.10 -6.83 13.82
C GLU A 395 -13.39 -6.08 14.21
N ALA A 396 -13.38 -4.74 14.14
CA ALA A 396 -14.53 -3.91 14.51
C ALA A 396 -15.64 -3.88 13.46
N LEU A 397 -15.32 -4.15 12.18
CA LEU A 397 -16.28 -4.14 11.07
C LEU A 397 -16.74 -5.55 10.65
N GLY A 398 -16.06 -6.59 11.13
CA GLY A 398 -16.41 -8.01 10.85
C GLY A 398 -17.46 -8.49 11.74
#